data_1fbd7d724578beeb60632f169ed9a69e
#
_entry.id   1fbd7d724578beeb60632f169ed9a69e
#
_cell.length_a   1.000
_cell.length_b   1.000
_cell.length_c   1.000
_cell.angle_alpha   90.00
_cell.angle_beta   90.00
_cell.angle_gamma   90.00
#
_symmetry.space_group_name_H-M   'P 1'
#
loop_
_entity.id
_entity.type
_entity.pdbx_description
1 polymer ?
#
loop_
_entity_poly.entity_id
_entity_poly.type
_entity_poly.pdbx_seq_one_letter_code
_entity_poly.pdbx_strand_id
1 'polypeptide(L)'
;MIEFRAVTKRFADGTLAVSELDLVIPPRQITVFVGSSGSGKTTVLRMINRMVDPTSGTILIDGDDIATREPVALRRSIGYVMQNSGLLPHRTVVDNIATVPVLRGEKRADARARARELMTVVGLDAKLADRYPAQLSGGQQQRVGVARGLAVDPNILLMDEPFGAVDPLVRVELQTELKRLQHELDKTVVFVTHDIDEAFLLGDQVVLFKPGGTIAQLGTPSELLESPADDFVAEFIEAGRPRSILR
;
A
#
# COMPACT_ATOMS: atom_id res chain seq x y z
N MET A 1 -7.70 5.18 -12.09
CA MET A 1 -6.36 5.25 -12.72
C MET A 1 -5.54 6.33 -12.01
N ILE A 2 -4.27 6.05 -11.69
CA ILE A 2 -3.36 7.06 -11.12
C ILE A 2 -2.24 7.27 -12.14
N GLU A 3 -1.89 8.53 -12.42
CA GLU A 3 -0.87 8.88 -13.42
C GLU A 3 0.12 9.89 -12.84
N PHE A 4 1.41 9.61 -12.97
CA PHE A 4 2.51 10.52 -12.67
C PHE A 4 3.09 11.04 -13.98
N ARG A 5 3.26 12.36 -14.08
CA ARG A 5 3.82 13.05 -15.26
C ARG A 5 5.02 13.87 -14.86
N ALA A 6 6.21 13.42 -15.25
CA ALA A 6 7.52 14.04 -15.00
C ALA A 6 7.69 14.44 -13.51
N VAL A 7 7.25 13.58 -12.59
CA VAL A 7 7.20 13.88 -11.15
C VAL A 7 8.59 13.78 -10.54
N THR A 8 9.03 14.85 -9.89
CA THR A 8 10.29 14.91 -9.15
C THR A 8 10.04 15.27 -7.69
N LYS A 9 10.76 14.61 -6.79
CA LYS A 9 10.78 14.97 -5.37
C LYS A 9 12.21 15.16 -4.88
N ARG A 10 12.51 16.39 -4.48
CA ARG A 10 13.72 16.77 -3.75
C ARG A 10 13.32 17.28 -2.37
N PHE A 11 13.94 16.74 -1.33
CA PHE A 11 13.73 17.21 0.04
C PHE A 11 14.59 18.45 0.35
N ALA A 12 14.29 19.13 1.46
CA ALA A 12 14.97 20.38 1.86
C ALA A 12 16.46 20.18 2.16
N ASP A 13 16.87 18.97 2.56
CA ASP A 13 18.28 18.58 2.76
C ASP A 13 19.04 18.31 1.46
N GLY A 14 18.40 18.51 0.29
CA GLY A 14 18.96 18.27 -1.02
C GLY A 14 18.79 16.84 -1.56
N THR A 15 18.30 15.91 -0.76
CA THR A 15 18.08 14.50 -1.16
C THR A 15 17.09 14.41 -2.31
N LEU A 16 17.52 13.84 -3.45
CA LEU A 16 16.65 13.53 -4.57
C LEU A 16 16.05 12.14 -4.36
N ALA A 17 14.78 12.10 -3.98
CA ALA A 17 14.08 10.85 -3.69
C ALA A 17 13.35 10.25 -4.91
N VAL A 18 12.92 11.10 -5.85
CA VAL A 18 12.25 10.70 -7.10
C VAL A 18 12.69 11.67 -8.19
N SER A 19 13.05 11.14 -9.37
CA SER A 19 13.55 11.92 -10.50
C SER A 19 12.72 11.65 -11.76
N GLU A 20 12.02 12.67 -12.26
CA GLU A 20 11.28 12.68 -13.52
C GLU A 20 10.44 11.40 -13.76
N LEU A 21 9.67 11.02 -12.73
CA LEU A 21 8.88 9.80 -12.75
C LEU A 21 7.67 9.96 -13.69
N ASP A 22 7.61 9.13 -14.72
CA ASP A 22 6.42 8.88 -15.52
C ASP A 22 5.91 7.47 -15.23
N LEU A 23 4.68 7.34 -14.73
CA LEU A 23 4.10 6.06 -14.32
C LEU A 23 2.58 6.10 -14.43
N VAL A 24 2.01 5.05 -15.01
CA VAL A 24 0.56 4.79 -14.98
C VAL A 24 0.27 3.58 -14.12
N ILE A 25 -0.61 3.76 -13.14
CA ILE A 25 -1.14 2.70 -12.29
C ILE A 25 -2.56 2.40 -12.76
N PRO A 26 -2.79 1.19 -13.32
CA PRO A 26 -4.10 0.80 -13.80
C PRO A 26 -5.14 0.75 -12.68
N PRO A 27 -6.41 1.03 -12.96
CA PRO A 27 -7.47 0.85 -11.98
C PRO A 27 -7.75 -0.64 -11.75
N ARG A 28 -8.23 -0.97 -10.56
CA ARG A 28 -8.73 -2.31 -10.18
C ARG A 28 -7.69 -3.44 -10.27
N GLN A 29 -6.43 -3.08 -10.09
CA GLN A 29 -5.29 -3.99 -10.10
C GLN A 29 -4.41 -3.74 -8.87
N ILE A 30 -3.56 -4.70 -8.56
CA ILE A 30 -2.49 -4.55 -7.59
C ILE A 30 -1.22 -4.14 -8.33
N THR A 31 -0.78 -2.89 -8.16
CA THR A 31 0.55 -2.44 -8.61
C THR A 31 1.51 -2.48 -7.44
N VAL A 32 2.59 -3.25 -7.56
CA VAL A 32 3.59 -3.39 -6.52
C VAL A 32 4.83 -2.56 -6.83
N PHE A 33 5.23 -1.71 -5.90
CA PHE A 33 6.50 -0.99 -5.92
C PHE A 33 7.54 -1.80 -5.14
N VAL A 34 8.58 -2.27 -5.82
CA VAL A 34 9.66 -3.06 -5.22
C VAL A 34 11.02 -2.41 -5.49
N GLY A 35 12.02 -2.70 -4.66
CA GLY A 35 13.37 -2.16 -4.78
C GLY A 35 14.06 -2.04 -3.43
N SER A 36 15.34 -1.68 -3.43
CA SER A 36 16.13 -1.53 -2.20
C SER A 36 15.61 -0.42 -1.28
N SER A 37 16.03 -0.46 -0.01
CA SER A 37 15.73 0.64 0.93
C SER A 37 16.28 1.97 0.40
N GLY A 38 15.51 3.03 0.55
CA GLY A 38 15.89 4.36 0.05
C GLY A 38 15.68 4.60 -1.46
N SER A 39 15.11 3.65 -2.21
CA SER A 39 14.84 3.83 -3.64
C SER A 39 13.61 4.70 -3.96
N GLY A 40 13.01 5.36 -2.98
CA GLY A 40 11.93 6.34 -3.21
C GLY A 40 10.50 5.77 -3.19
N LYS A 41 10.28 4.45 -3.10
CA LYS A 41 8.95 3.78 -3.14
C LYS A 41 7.91 4.40 -2.20
N THR A 42 8.25 4.49 -0.92
CA THR A 42 7.38 5.10 0.10
C THR A 42 7.11 6.58 -0.19
N THR A 43 8.08 7.29 -0.77
CA THR A 43 7.90 8.70 -1.19
C THR A 43 6.88 8.78 -2.33
N VAL A 44 7.01 7.93 -3.36
CA VAL A 44 6.05 7.84 -4.48
C VAL A 44 4.66 7.50 -3.95
N LEU A 45 4.55 6.48 -3.08
CA LEU A 45 3.28 6.09 -2.46
C LEU A 45 2.63 7.28 -1.71
N ARG A 46 3.42 8.00 -0.90
CA ARG A 46 2.93 9.14 -0.09
C ARG A 46 2.61 10.39 -0.91
N MET A 47 3.10 10.50 -2.12
CA MET A 47 2.70 11.57 -3.03
C MET A 47 1.27 11.36 -3.57
N ILE A 48 0.80 10.12 -3.73
CA ILE A 48 -0.57 9.84 -4.22
C ILE A 48 -1.64 10.45 -3.29
N ASN A 49 -1.42 10.42 -1.96
CA ASN A 49 -2.36 10.96 -0.98
C ASN A 49 -1.95 12.34 -0.44
N ARG A 50 -0.96 12.99 -1.05
CA ARG A 50 -0.43 14.30 -0.64
C ARG A 50 0.06 14.35 0.81
N MET A 51 0.56 13.22 1.38
CA MET A 51 1.37 13.26 2.60
C MET A 51 2.74 13.90 2.32
N VAL A 52 3.20 13.78 1.08
CA VAL A 52 4.38 14.44 0.53
C VAL A 52 3.94 15.09 -0.78
N ASP A 53 4.14 16.39 -0.94
CA ASP A 53 3.90 17.05 -2.23
C ASP A 53 5.14 16.91 -3.13
N PRO A 54 4.97 16.73 -4.45
CA PRO A 54 6.08 16.74 -5.40
C PRO A 54 6.77 18.11 -5.44
N THR A 55 8.04 18.14 -5.86
CA THR A 55 8.77 19.38 -6.12
C THR A 55 8.42 19.95 -7.50
N SER A 56 8.19 19.06 -8.49
CA SER A 56 7.73 19.39 -9.84
C SER A 56 6.99 18.20 -10.43
N GLY A 57 6.33 18.41 -11.57
CA GLY A 57 5.48 17.43 -12.24
C GLY A 57 4.07 17.41 -11.67
N THR A 58 3.24 16.52 -12.18
CA THR A 58 1.80 16.45 -11.87
C THR A 58 1.40 15.01 -11.56
N ILE A 59 0.51 14.84 -10.59
CA ILE A 59 -0.09 13.55 -10.26
C ILE A 59 -1.59 13.66 -10.48
N LEU A 60 -2.13 12.76 -11.29
CA LEU A 60 -3.56 12.73 -11.62
C LEU A 60 -4.21 11.49 -11.02
N ILE A 61 -5.43 11.62 -10.51
CA ILE A 61 -6.31 10.51 -10.15
C ILE A 61 -7.58 10.66 -10.98
N ASP A 62 -7.84 9.66 -11.83
CA ASP A 62 -8.96 9.63 -12.78
C ASP A 62 -9.04 10.89 -13.67
N GLY A 63 -7.86 11.41 -14.06
CA GLY A 63 -7.70 12.59 -14.89
C GLY A 63 -7.66 13.94 -14.14
N ASP A 64 -8.01 13.96 -12.86
CA ASP A 64 -8.01 15.17 -12.04
C ASP A 64 -6.65 15.36 -11.34
N ASP A 65 -6.06 16.56 -11.45
CA ASP A 65 -4.85 16.91 -10.71
C ASP A 65 -5.12 16.96 -9.20
N ILE A 66 -4.41 16.09 -8.45
CA ILE A 66 -4.56 16.03 -6.99
C ILE A 66 -4.11 17.31 -6.28
N ALA A 67 -3.25 18.15 -6.89
CA ALA A 67 -2.82 19.42 -6.32
C ALA A 67 -3.98 20.40 -6.14
N THR A 68 -5.03 20.27 -6.96
CA THR A 68 -6.24 21.12 -6.89
C THR A 68 -7.23 20.68 -5.82
N ARG A 69 -7.08 19.46 -5.29
CA ARG A 69 -7.98 18.91 -4.25
C ARG A 69 -7.55 19.35 -2.85
N GLU A 70 -8.51 19.54 -1.96
CA GLU A 70 -8.21 19.80 -0.53
C GLU A 70 -7.50 18.56 0.07
N PRO A 71 -6.30 18.70 0.68
CA PRO A 71 -5.48 17.57 1.11
C PRO A 71 -6.14 16.62 2.12
N VAL A 72 -6.92 17.17 3.08
CA VAL A 72 -7.60 16.34 4.09
C VAL A 72 -8.74 15.55 3.47
N ALA A 73 -9.50 16.15 2.55
CA ALA A 73 -10.58 15.47 1.82
C ALA A 73 -10.02 14.33 0.96
N LEU A 74 -8.92 14.58 0.22
CA LEU A 74 -8.21 13.56 -0.55
C LEU A 74 -7.75 12.40 0.32
N ARG A 75 -7.05 12.66 1.44
CA ARG A 75 -6.58 11.61 2.36
C ARG A 75 -7.71 10.79 2.96
N ARG A 76 -8.86 11.41 3.23
CA ARG A 76 -10.04 10.69 3.73
C ARG A 76 -10.75 9.84 2.67
N SER A 77 -10.49 10.07 1.38
CA SER A 77 -11.05 9.28 0.27
C SER A 77 -10.18 8.08 -0.13
N ILE A 78 -8.93 8.04 0.34
CA ILE A 78 -7.94 7.00 0.03
C ILE A 78 -7.71 6.16 1.28
N GLY A 79 -7.76 4.83 1.15
CA GLY A 79 -7.36 3.92 2.23
C GLY A 79 -5.84 3.90 2.37
N TYR A 80 -5.33 3.93 3.61
CA TYR A 80 -3.89 3.88 3.87
C TYR A 80 -3.56 2.87 4.97
N VAL A 81 -2.73 1.89 4.63
CA VAL A 81 -2.24 0.86 5.55
C VAL A 81 -0.76 1.10 5.80
N MET A 82 -0.39 1.35 7.04
CA MET A 82 0.98 1.66 7.46
C MET A 82 1.75 0.40 7.84
N GLN A 83 3.07 0.42 7.70
CA GLN A 83 3.99 -0.65 8.06
C GLN A 83 3.78 -1.18 9.49
N ASN A 84 3.62 -0.30 10.45
CA ASN A 84 3.38 -0.64 11.86
C ASN A 84 1.89 -0.55 12.25
N SER A 85 0.98 -0.87 11.33
CA SER A 85 -0.48 -0.74 11.48
C SER A 85 -0.98 0.65 11.89
N GLY A 86 -0.19 1.45 12.61
CA GLY A 86 -0.50 2.82 13.05
C GLY A 86 -1.80 2.93 13.83
N LEU A 87 -2.14 1.92 14.64
CA LEU A 87 -3.35 1.91 15.44
C LEU A 87 -3.26 2.90 16.60
N LEU A 88 -4.38 3.50 16.93
CA LEU A 88 -4.50 4.39 18.09
C LEU A 88 -4.56 3.54 19.37
N PRO A 89 -3.53 3.59 20.23
CA PRO A 89 -3.39 2.64 21.34
C PRO A 89 -4.48 2.78 22.41
N HIS A 90 -5.07 3.97 22.51
CA HIS A 90 -6.14 4.30 23.46
C HIS A 90 -7.56 4.05 22.90
N ARG A 91 -7.67 3.49 21.68
CA ARG A 91 -8.95 3.12 21.06
C ARG A 91 -9.06 1.61 20.91
N THR A 92 -10.28 1.10 21.03
CA THR A 92 -10.57 -0.30 20.76
C THR A 92 -10.42 -0.63 19.27
N VAL A 93 -10.44 -1.92 18.92
CA VAL A 93 -10.40 -2.38 17.52
C VAL A 93 -11.50 -1.71 16.70
N VAL A 94 -12.75 -1.80 17.15
CA VAL A 94 -13.89 -1.23 16.43
C VAL A 94 -13.79 0.29 16.30
N ASP A 95 -13.25 0.99 17.32
CA ASP A 95 -13.07 2.45 17.27
C ASP A 95 -11.88 2.86 16.40
N ASN A 96 -10.84 2.02 16.28
CA ASN A 96 -9.77 2.21 15.31
C ASN A 96 -10.30 2.15 13.88
N ILE A 97 -11.08 1.13 13.54
CA ILE A 97 -11.67 0.96 12.22
C ILE A 97 -12.65 2.10 11.92
N ALA A 98 -13.52 2.46 12.87
CA ALA A 98 -14.52 3.53 12.70
C ALA A 98 -13.93 4.96 12.67
N THR A 99 -12.61 5.12 12.86
CA THR A 99 -11.98 6.46 12.99
C THR A 99 -12.24 7.35 11.78
N VAL A 100 -11.98 6.86 10.56
CA VAL A 100 -12.10 7.69 9.35
C VAL A 100 -13.56 7.98 8.99
N PRO A 101 -14.50 7.02 9.03
CA PRO A 101 -15.93 7.32 8.86
C PRO A 101 -16.43 8.42 9.81
N VAL A 102 -16.11 8.33 11.10
CA VAL A 102 -16.49 9.37 12.07
C VAL A 102 -15.87 10.74 11.74
N LEU A 103 -14.60 10.78 11.31
CA LEU A 103 -13.97 12.02 10.84
C LEU A 103 -14.59 12.61 9.56
N ARG A 104 -15.31 11.78 8.79
CA ARG A 104 -16.10 12.21 7.63
C ARG A 104 -17.50 12.68 8.02
N GLY A 105 -17.86 12.63 9.30
CA GLY A 105 -19.14 13.07 9.80
C GLY A 105 -20.22 11.97 9.93
N GLU A 106 -19.85 10.68 9.72
CA GLU A 106 -20.78 9.59 9.95
C GLU A 106 -21.11 9.45 11.45
N LYS A 107 -22.34 9.04 11.76
CA LYS A 107 -22.73 8.77 13.13
C LYS A 107 -21.89 7.63 13.70
N ARG A 108 -21.38 7.81 14.92
CA ARG A 108 -20.50 6.82 15.56
C ARG A 108 -21.10 5.42 15.65
N ALA A 109 -22.42 5.32 15.85
CA ALA A 109 -23.10 4.03 15.92
C ALA A 109 -23.03 3.29 14.58
N ASP A 110 -23.30 3.98 13.48
CA ASP A 110 -23.29 3.42 12.13
C ASP A 110 -21.87 3.03 11.71
N ALA A 111 -20.88 3.92 11.96
CA ALA A 111 -19.47 3.65 11.72
C ALA A 111 -18.97 2.42 12.51
N ARG A 112 -19.41 2.22 13.77
CA ARG A 112 -19.05 1.04 14.57
C ARG A 112 -19.74 -0.24 14.08
N ALA A 113 -20.98 -0.15 13.58
CA ALA A 113 -21.69 -1.28 12.97
C ALA A 113 -20.91 -1.76 11.73
N ARG A 114 -20.59 -0.84 10.81
CA ARG A 114 -19.77 -1.12 9.63
C ARG A 114 -18.39 -1.65 9.99
N ALA A 115 -17.76 -1.13 11.04
CA ALA A 115 -16.47 -1.61 11.51
C ALA A 115 -16.51 -3.10 11.92
N ARG A 116 -17.61 -3.58 12.54
CA ARG A 116 -17.79 -5.00 12.88
C ARG A 116 -17.99 -5.87 11.63
N GLU A 117 -18.69 -5.38 10.61
CA GLU A 117 -18.80 -6.07 9.33
C GLU A 117 -17.42 -6.22 8.67
N LEU A 118 -16.62 -5.15 8.64
CA LEU A 118 -15.27 -5.17 8.11
C LEU A 118 -14.33 -6.07 8.90
N MET A 119 -14.51 -6.24 10.19
CA MET A 119 -13.76 -7.24 10.97
C MET A 119 -13.96 -8.64 10.40
N THR A 120 -15.21 -9.00 10.06
CA THR A 120 -15.51 -10.30 9.43
C THR A 120 -14.85 -10.40 8.05
N VAL A 121 -14.92 -9.33 7.25
CA VAL A 121 -14.33 -9.27 5.90
C VAL A 121 -12.83 -9.53 5.91
N VAL A 122 -12.09 -9.01 6.92
CA VAL A 122 -10.64 -9.24 7.07
C VAL A 122 -10.29 -10.43 7.96
N GLY A 123 -11.22 -11.31 8.26
CA GLY A 123 -10.99 -12.53 9.06
C GLY A 123 -10.63 -12.28 10.52
N LEU A 124 -11.15 -11.20 11.15
CA LEU A 124 -11.01 -10.95 12.59
C LEU A 124 -12.21 -11.49 13.37
N ASP A 125 -11.93 -12.20 14.48
CA ASP A 125 -12.99 -12.65 15.40
C ASP A 125 -13.71 -11.43 16.01
N ALA A 126 -15.03 -11.46 15.98
CA ALA A 126 -15.90 -10.42 16.55
C ALA A 126 -15.63 -10.15 18.05
N LYS A 127 -15.14 -11.15 18.80
CA LYS A 127 -14.73 -11.01 20.21
C LYS A 127 -13.59 -10.00 20.42
N LEU A 128 -12.86 -9.67 19.39
CA LEU A 128 -11.75 -8.70 19.43
C LEU A 128 -12.24 -7.25 19.34
N ALA A 129 -13.52 -7.00 19.04
CA ALA A 129 -14.07 -5.67 18.76
C ALA A 129 -13.76 -4.62 19.85
N ASP A 130 -13.85 -5.02 21.11
CA ASP A 130 -13.64 -4.14 22.27
C ASP A 130 -12.23 -4.29 22.88
N ARG A 131 -11.32 -5.05 22.27
CA ARG A 131 -9.91 -5.14 22.65
C ARG A 131 -9.13 -3.90 22.20
N TYR A 132 -8.04 -3.63 22.91
CA TYR A 132 -7.08 -2.59 22.56
C TYR A 132 -5.91 -3.17 21.77
N PRO A 133 -5.19 -2.36 20.96
CA PRO A 133 -4.06 -2.83 20.14
C PRO A 133 -3.02 -3.65 20.91
N ALA A 134 -2.68 -3.28 22.13
CA ALA A 134 -1.72 -4.01 22.97
C ALA A 134 -2.16 -5.45 23.34
N GLN A 135 -3.43 -5.79 23.14
CA GLN A 135 -4.00 -7.11 23.42
C GLN A 135 -4.10 -7.99 22.17
N LEU A 136 -3.54 -7.54 21.04
CA LEU A 136 -3.60 -8.20 19.73
C LEU A 136 -2.23 -8.69 19.31
N SER A 137 -2.19 -9.81 18.57
CA SER A 137 -0.99 -10.21 17.83
C SER A 137 -0.66 -9.22 16.70
N GLY A 138 0.59 -9.22 16.19
CA GLY A 138 0.99 -8.37 15.07
C GLY A 138 0.10 -8.54 13.82
N GLY A 139 -0.23 -9.79 13.47
CA GLY A 139 -1.13 -10.08 12.35
C GLY A 139 -2.56 -9.56 12.59
N GLN A 140 -3.08 -9.68 13.82
CA GLN A 140 -4.39 -9.11 14.18
C GLN A 140 -4.37 -7.58 14.07
N GLN A 141 -3.32 -6.92 14.56
CA GLN A 141 -3.15 -5.47 14.41
C GLN A 141 -3.12 -5.05 12.93
N GLN A 142 -2.44 -5.83 12.10
CA GLN A 142 -2.36 -5.58 10.67
C GLN A 142 -3.73 -5.71 10.00
N ARG A 143 -4.49 -6.77 10.31
CA ARG A 143 -5.89 -6.92 9.84
C ARG A 143 -6.77 -5.74 10.26
N VAL A 144 -6.62 -5.22 11.48
CA VAL A 144 -7.30 -3.98 11.92
C VAL A 144 -6.89 -2.78 11.07
N GLY A 145 -5.61 -2.65 10.73
CA GLY A 145 -5.09 -1.62 9.84
C GLY A 145 -5.70 -1.67 8.45
N VAL A 146 -5.83 -2.88 7.87
CA VAL A 146 -6.49 -3.11 6.57
C VAL A 146 -7.98 -2.75 6.66
N ALA A 147 -8.69 -3.25 7.66
CA ALA A 147 -10.12 -2.93 7.88
C ALA A 147 -10.35 -1.42 8.01
N ARG A 148 -9.47 -0.71 8.73
CA ARG A 148 -9.51 0.75 8.84
C ARG A 148 -9.30 1.44 7.48
N GLY A 149 -8.36 0.93 6.67
CA GLY A 149 -8.13 1.41 5.31
C GLY A 149 -9.38 1.27 4.42
N LEU A 150 -10.13 0.19 4.59
CA LEU A 150 -11.36 -0.11 3.84
C LEU A 150 -12.62 0.58 4.41
N ALA A 151 -12.55 1.18 5.60
CA ALA A 151 -13.73 1.64 6.35
C ALA A 151 -14.59 2.70 5.63
N VAL A 152 -13.98 3.50 4.75
CA VAL A 152 -14.67 4.53 3.95
C VAL A 152 -15.01 4.07 2.54
N ASP A 153 -14.89 2.78 2.27
CA ASP A 153 -15.07 2.16 0.95
C ASP A 153 -14.26 2.87 -0.17
N PRO A 154 -12.93 3.01 0.00
CA PRO A 154 -12.12 3.76 -0.94
C PRO A 154 -11.95 3.00 -2.26
N ASN A 155 -11.84 3.72 -3.39
CA ASN A 155 -11.46 3.12 -4.67
C ASN A 155 -9.95 2.80 -4.74
N ILE A 156 -9.13 3.49 -3.93
CA ILE A 156 -7.67 3.34 -3.90
C ILE A 156 -7.24 2.96 -2.49
N LEU A 157 -6.43 1.90 -2.39
CA LEU A 157 -5.81 1.43 -1.17
C LEU A 157 -4.28 1.48 -1.31
N LEU A 158 -3.64 2.28 -0.48
CA LEU A 158 -2.19 2.40 -0.43
C LEU A 158 -1.65 1.59 0.75
N MET A 159 -0.64 0.76 0.51
CA MET A 159 -0.04 -0.11 1.51
C MET A 159 1.48 0.07 1.56
N ASP A 160 2.00 0.52 2.69
CA ASP A 160 3.43 0.81 2.90
C ASP A 160 4.05 -0.32 3.75
N GLU A 161 4.71 -1.29 3.11
CA GLU A 161 5.32 -2.50 3.72
C GLU A 161 4.41 -3.19 4.76
N PRO A 162 3.15 -3.52 4.41
CA PRO A 162 2.17 -3.92 5.42
C PRO A 162 2.50 -5.24 6.12
N PHE A 163 3.35 -6.08 5.54
CA PHE A 163 3.66 -7.41 6.09
C PHE A 163 5.09 -7.51 6.66
N GLY A 164 5.85 -6.41 6.72
CA GLY A 164 7.24 -6.41 7.15
C GLY A 164 7.46 -6.86 8.61
N ALA A 165 6.51 -6.61 9.49
CA ALA A 165 6.58 -6.94 10.92
C ALA A 165 5.70 -8.15 11.32
N VAL A 166 5.26 -8.97 10.35
CA VAL A 166 4.35 -10.08 10.57
C VAL A 166 5.10 -11.42 10.48
N ASP A 167 4.72 -12.37 11.33
CA ASP A 167 5.22 -13.75 11.30
C ASP A 167 5.03 -14.39 9.91
N PRO A 168 5.98 -15.21 9.41
CA PRO A 168 5.92 -15.79 8.07
C PRO A 168 4.64 -16.56 7.75
N LEU A 169 4.10 -17.35 8.67
CA LEU A 169 2.86 -18.11 8.44
C LEU A 169 1.65 -17.17 8.31
N VAL A 170 1.56 -16.20 9.21
CA VAL A 170 0.49 -15.18 9.18
C VAL A 170 0.62 -14.30 7.94
N ARG A 171 1.84 -14.03 7.46
CA ARG A 171 2.08 -13.27 6.23
C ARG A 171 1.42 -13.94 5.02
N VAL A 172 1.60 -15.25 4.84
CA VAL A 172 1.00 -16.00 3.72
C VAL A 172 -0.53 -15.91 3.75
N GLU A 173 -1.13 -16.02 4.95
CA GLU A 173 -2.58 -15.87 5.12
C GLU A 173 -3.04 -14.45 4.72
N LEU A 174 -2.32 -13.41 5.16
CA LEU A 174 -2.65 -12.02 4.86
C LEU A 174 -2.49 -11.69 3.37
N GLN A 175 -1.48 -12.26 2.70
CA GLN A 175 -1.26 -12.10 1.26
C GLN A 175 -2.41 -12.73 0.46
N THR A 176 -2.80 -13.95 0.83
CA THR A 176 -3.94 -14.64 0.21
C THR A 176 -5.23 -13.85 0.39
N GLU A 177 -5.44 -13.34 1.61
CA GLU A 177 -6.61 -12.53 1.96
C GLU A 177 -6.64 -11.20 1.20
N LEU A 178 -5.48 -10.53 1.03
CA LEU A 178 -5.39 -9.31 0.24
C LEU A 178 -5.80 -9.53 -1.22
N LYS A 179 -5.33 -10.61 -1.86
CA LYS A 179 -5.72 -10.94 -3.24
C LYS A 179 -7.22 -11.19 -3.34
N ARG A 180 -7.78 -11.96 -2.40
CA ARG A 180 -9.22 -12.21 -2.35
C ARG A 180 -10.00 -10.90 -2.22
N LEU A 181 -9.64 -10.04 -1.25
CA LEU A 181 -10.30 -8.76 -0.98
C LEU A 181 -10.20 -7.81 -2.18
N GLN A 182 -9.04 -7.73 -2.83
CA GLN A 182 -8.86 -6.88 -4.00
C GLN A 182 -9.80 -7.33 -5.13
N HIS A 183 -9.87 -8.63 -5.39
CA HIS A 183 -10.73 -9.18 -6.45
C HIS A 183 -12.22 -9.00 -6.14
N GLU A 184 -12.64 -9.27 -4.88
CA GLU A 184 -14.05 -9.17 -4.48
C GLU A 184 -14.55 -7.72 -4.39
N LEU A 185 -13.68 -6.79 -3.96
CA LEU A 185 -14.04 -5.39 -3.75
C LEU A 185 -13.66 -4.48 -4.92
N ASP A 186 -13.02 -5.01 -5.96
CA ASP A 186 -12.66 -4.32 -7.20
C ASP A 186 -11.85 -3.03 -6.94
N LYS A 187 -10.87 -3.09 -6.02
CA LYS A 187 -10.05 -1.94 -5.58
C LYS A 187 -8.77 -1.79 -6.38
N THR A 188 -8.33 -0.55 -6.56
CA THR A 188 -6.97 -0.25 -7.01
C THR A 188 -6.05 -0.28 -5.80
N VAL A 189 -5.06 -1.17 -5.82
CA VAL A 189 -4.10 -1.32 -4.71
C VAL A 189 -2.72 -0.89 -5.17
N VAL A 190 -2.06 -0.03 -4.41
CA VAL A 190 -0.64 0.28 -4.57
C VAL A 190 0.09 -0.25 -3.35
N PHE A 191 0.95 -1.21 -3.57
CA PHE A 191 1.62 -1.97 -2.51
C PHE A 191 3.13 -1.74 -2.57
N VAL A 192 3.74 -1.33 -1.47
CA VAL A 192 5.20 -1.18 -1.35
C VAL A 192 5.78 -2.34 -0.58
N THR A 193 6.83 -2.93 -1.11
CA THR A 193 7.63 -3.96 -0.44
C THR A 193 9.10 -3.88 -0.84
N HIS A 194 9.99 -4.51 -0.08
CA HIS A 194 11.37 -4.77 -0.46
C HIS A 194 11.60 -6.25 -0.87
N ASP A 195 10.56 -7.06 -0.79
CA ASP A 195 10.56 -8.50 -1.07
C ASP A 195 10.04 -8.76 -2.49
N ILE A 196 10.91 -9.31 -3.36
CA ILE A 196 10.56 -9.58 -4.77
C ILE A 196 9.57 -10.74 -4.91
N ASP A 197 9.65 -11.76 -4.04
CA ASP A 197 8.72 -12.87 -4.07
C ASP A 197 7.31 -12.40 -3.70
N GLU A 198 7.21 -11.48 -2.75
CA GLU A 198 5.95 -10.83 -2.40
C GLU A 198 5.39 -10.01 -3.57
N ALA A 199 6.27 -9.27 -4.28
CA ALA A 199 5.86 -8.50 -5.45
C ALA A 199 5.34 -9.39 -6.58
N PHE A 200 5.96 -10.52 -6.82
CA PHE A 200 5.53 -11.48 -7.84
C PHE A 200 4.28 -12.27 -7.45
N LEU A 201 4.12 -12.54 -6.16
CA LEU A 201 2.93 -13.23 -5.66
C LEU A 201 1.69 -12.35 -5.76
N LEU A 202 1.81 -11.07 -5.42
CA LEU A 202 0.66 -10.16 -5.25
C LEU A 202 0.36 -9.33 -6.50
N GLY A 203 1.40 -8.89 -7.23
CA GLY A 203 1.26 -7.86 -8.26
C GLY A 203 0.66 -8.37 -9.56
N ASP A 204 -0.31 -7.63 -10.08
CA ASP A 204 -0.70 -7.69 -11.50
C ASP A 204 0.33 -6.91 -12.33
N GLN A 205 0.85 -5.82 -11.76
CA GLN A 205 1.92 -5.00 -12.29
C GLN A 205 3.00 -4.78 -11.22
N VAL A 206 4.27 -4.89 -11.60
CA VAL A 206 5.42 -4.67 -10.74
C VAL A 206 6.26 -3.52 -11.28
N VAL A 207 6.59 -2.58 -10.41
CA VAL A 207 7.47 -1.44 -10.68
C VAL A 207 8.73 -1.61 -9.84
N LEU A 208 9.83 -1.97 -10.48
CA LEU A 208 11.13 -2.07 -9.81
C LEU A 208 11.85 -0.72 -9.83
N PHE A 209 12.12 -0.20 -8.64
CA PHE A 209 12.83 1.08 -8.46
C PHE A 209 14.33 0.88 -8.24
N LYS A 210 15.14 1.69 -8.93
CA LYS A 210 16.58 1.89 -8.64
C LYS A 210 16.79 2.90 -7.50
N PRO A 211 17.96 2.87 -6.85
CA PRO A 211 18.39 3.98 -6.01
C PRO A 211 18.31 5.31 -6.76
N GLY A 212 17.84 6.37 -6.08
CA GLY A 212 17.63 7.67 -6.72
C GLY A 212 16.23 7.88 -7.31
N GLY A 213 15.30 6.94 -7.09
CA GLY A 213 13.88 7.12 -7.40
C GLY A 213 13.51 7.05 -8.87
N THR A 214 14.27 6.29 -9.65
CA THR A 214 13.98 6.00 -11.06
C THR A 214 13.44 4.58 -11.23
N ILE A 215 12.63 4.35 -12.24
CA ILE A 215 12.14 3.01 -12.60
C ILE A 215 13.24 2.24 -13.33
N ALA A 216 13.58 1.04 -12.85
CA ALA A 216 14.44 0.08 -13.55
C ALA A 216 13.66 -0.67 -14.61
N GLN A 217 12.52 -1.22 -14.21
CA GLN A 217 11.60 -1.93 -15.09
C GLN A 217 10.18 -1.86 -14.55
N LEU A 218 9.23 -1.82 -15.48
CA LEU A 218 7.79 -1.90 -15.25
C LEU A 218 7.24 -3.02 -16.11
N GLY A 219 6.43 -3.90 -15.55
CA GLY A 219 5.80 -5.00 -16.28
C GLY A 219 5.05 -5.96 -15.35
N THR A 220 4.55 -7.03 -15.92
CA THR A 220 4.00 -8.15 -15.17
C THR A 220 5.13 -8.96 -14.49
N PRO A 221 4.84 -9.75 -13.45
CA PRO A 221 5.82 -10.69 -12.88
C PRO A 221 6.53 -11.54 -13.92
N SER A 222 5.80 -12.08 -14.89
CA SER A 222 6.37 -12.93 -15.97
C SER A 222 7.34 -12.15 -16.85
N GLU A 223 6.99 -10.93 -17.26
CA GLU A 223 7.87 -10.09 -18.08
C GLU A 223 9.17 -9.75 -17.36
N LEU A 224 9.14 -9.44 -16.06
CA LEU A 224 10.36 -9.17 -15.28
C LEU A 224 11.25 -10.42 -15.17
N LEU A 225 10.64 -11.61 -15.07
CA LEU A 225 11.35 -12.89 -14.96
C LEU A 225 11.95 -13.36 -16.26
N GLU A 226 11.22 -13.24 -17.35
CA GLU A 226 11.60 -13.79 -18.67
C GLU A 226 12.49 -12.83 -19.46
N SER A 227 12.36 -11.52 -19.21
CA SER A 227 13.04 -10.47 -19.98
C SER A 227 13.47 -9.31 -19.09
N PRO A 228 14.45 -9.52 -18.17
CA PRO A 228 15.02 -8.44 -17.38
C PRO A 228 15.60 -7.34 -18.28
N ALA A 229 15.28 -6.08 -18.00
CA ALA A 229 15.67 -4.94 -18.84
C ALA A 229 17.19 -4.67 -18.84
N ASP A 230 17.86 -4.99 -17.75
CA ASP A 230 19.32 -4.85 -17.58
C ASP A 230 19.84 -5.77 -16.46
N ASP A 231 21.17 -5.78 -16.28
CA ASP A 231 21.86 -6.61 -15.28
C ASP A 231 21.38 -6.30 -13.85
N PHE A 232 21.09 -5.03 -13.54
CA PHE A 232 20.56 -4.64 -12.22
C PHE A 232 19.22 -5.34 -11.92
N VAL A 233 18.32 -5.42 -12.90
CA VAL A 233 17.03 -6.10 -12.74
C VAL A 233 17.24 -7.60 -12.52
N ALA A 234 18.10 -8.23 -13.34
CA ALA A 234 18.43 -9.65 -13.22
C ALA A 234 19.03 -9.96 -11.83
N GLU A 235 20.04 -9.22 -11.40
CA GLU A 235 20.69 -9.39 -10.10
C GLU A 235 19.71 -9.18 -8.94
N PHE A 236 18.83 -8.17 -9.03
CA PHE A 236 17.84 -7.90 -7.98
C PHE A 236 16.86 -9.07 -7.82
N ILE A 237 16.39 -9.63 -8.93
CA ILE A 237 15.49 -10.80 -8.93
C ILE A 237 16.18 -12.03 -8.37
N GLU A 238 17.43 -12.31 -8.80
CA GLU A 238 18.21 -13.45 -8.31
C GLU A 238 18.55 -13.34 -6.82
N ALA A 239 18.90 -12.15 -6.34
CA ALA A 239 19.25 -11.92 -4.93
C ALA A 239 18.05 -12.11 -3.98
N GLY A 240 16.84 -11.80 -4.42
CA GLY A 240 15.63 -11.94 -3.62
C GLY A 240 15.06 -13.36 -3.58
N ARG A 241 15.48 -14.25 -4.49
CA ARG A 241 15.02 -15.65 -4.50
C ARG A 241 15.81 -16.51 -3.52
N PRO A 242 15.16 -17.28 -2.65
CA PRO A 242 15.88 -18.22 -1.81
C PRO A 242 16.65 -19.21 -2.68
N ARG A 243 17.96 -19.34 -2.46
CA ARG A 243 18.90 -20.28 -3.17
C ARG A 243 18.55 -21.77 -2.99
N SER A 244 17.40 -22.11 -2.44
CA SER A 244 17.04 -23.48 -2.02
C SER A 244 16.21 -24.29 -3.02
N ILE A 245 16.01 -23.84 -4.27
CA ILE A 245 15.21 -24.60 -5.28
C ILE A 245 16.08 -25.09 -6.47
N LEU A 246 17.41 -25.01 -6.36
CA LEU A 246 18.32 -25.66 -7.32
C LEU A 246 19.12 -26.77 -6.65
N ARG A 247 18.45 -27.89 -6.33
CA ARG A 247 19.07 -29.23 -6.22
C ARG A 247 18.04 -30.30 -6.56
#